data_d0a3365efd2a52a2376b5cf6592fdca2
#
_entry.id   d0a3365efd2a52a2376b5cf6592fdca2
#
_cell.length_a   1.000
_cell.length_b   1.000
_cell.length_c   1.000
_cell.angle_alpha   90.00
_cell.angle_beta   90.00
_cell.angle_gamma   90.00
#
_symmetry.space_group_name_H-M   'P 1'
#
loop_
_entity.id
_entity.type
_entity.pdbx_description
1 polymer ?
#
loop_
_entity_poly.entity_id
_entity_poly.type
_entity_poly.pdbx_seq_one_letter_code
_entity_poly.pdbx_strand_id
1 'polypeptide(L)'
;MLIADEVINGFGRLGTWFGTERFGIQPDVTTVAKAITSGYLPLGAAIATKKIADTFIGDDSRTFKHLITFGGHPVSSAAALKNLEIFKREDLVGNSDRMGTYLYEQLHKLYEHPSVGHVRGGMGLIAAVELVSDRETKASFPASAALAKKLPPALYERNLVSFRAGDLISICPPLSISKDEIDFMVSVIDEALTEIEKDLGLT
;
A
#
# COMPACT_ATOMS: atom_id res chain seq x y z
N MET A 1 21.73 4.43 13.93
CA MET A 1 20.83 3.28 13.79
C MET A 1 19.66 3.71 12.92
N LEU A 2 19.38 2.95 11.86
CA LEU A 2 18.25 3.16 10.95
C LEU A 2 17.25 2.02 11.13
N ILE A 3 15.98 2.37 11.37
CA ILE A 3 14.89 1.42 11.43
C ILE A 3 13.99 1.66 10.21
N ALA A 4 13.79 0.62 9.40
CA ALA A 4 12.87 0.66 8.27
C ALA A 4 11.54 0.00 8.67
N ASP A 5 10.46 0.75 8.58
CA ASP A 5 9.11 0.21 8.74
C ASP A 5 8.61 -0.32 7.39
N GLU A 6 8.75 -1.62 7.20
CA GLU A 6 8.31 -2.36 6.01
C GLU A 6 6.95 -3.06 6.22
N VAL A 7 6.20 -2.64 7.22
CA VAL A 7 4.88 -3.25 7.53
C VAL A 7 3.91 -3.15 6.35
N ILE A 8 3.97 -2.07 5.55
CA ILE A 8 3.19 -1.93 4.32
C ILE A 8 4.03 -2.26 3.09
N ASN A 9 5.27 -1.80 3.03
CA ASN A 9 6.10 -1.82 1.83
C ASN A 9 6.75 -3.19 1.57
N GLY A 10 6.99 -3.96 2.63
CA GLY A 10 7.61 -5.27 2.54
C GLY A 10 6.75 -6.31 1.80
N PHE A 11 7.42 -7.33 1.32
CA PHE A 11 6.83 -8.45 0.59
C PHE A 11 6.11 -8.03 -0.68
N GLY A 12 6.79 -7.23 -1.52
CA GLY A 12 6.39 -7.01 -2.90
C GLY A 12 5.59 -5.75 -3.19
N ARG A 13 5.12 -5.00 -2.19
CA ARG A 13 4.25 -3.83 -2.42
C ARG A 13 4.88 -2.78 -3.35
N LEU A 14 6.19 -2.58 -3.28
CA LEU A 14 6.92 -1.64 -4.12
C LEU A 14 7.60 -2.29 -5.35
N GLY A 15 7.24 -3.52 -5.71
CA GLY A 15 7.84 -4.23 -6.83
C GLY A 15 9.21 -4.87 -6.52
N THR A 16 9.61 -4.85 -5.26
CA THR A 16 10.79 -5.52 -4.70
C THR A 16 10.38 -6.25 -3.43
N TRP A 17 11.19 -7.21 -2.92
CA TRP A 17 10.84 -7.90 -1.68
C TRP A 17 10.68 -6.94 -0.52
N PHE A 18 11.56 -5.93 -0.44
CA PHE A 18 11.48 -4.86 0.56
C PHE A 18 11.63 -3.49 -0.12
N GLY A 19 10.97 -2.48 0.41
CA GLY A 19 11.08 -1.12 -0.09
C GLY A 19 12.51 -0.58 0.02
N THR A 20 13.24 -0.98 1.05
CA THR A 20 14.65 -0.63 1.24
C THR A 20 15.55 -1.09 0.10
N GLU A 21 15.24 -2.22 -0.57
CA GLU A 21 15.97 -2.68 -1.77
C GLU A 21 15.78 -1.69 -2.93
N ARG A 22 14.56 -1.19 -3.12
CA ARG A 22 14.24 -0.23 -4.19
C ARG A 22 15.08 1.05 -4.12
N PHE A 23 15.43 1.46 -2.89
CA PHE A 23 16.19 2.68 -2.63
C PHE A 23 17.67 2.44 -2.30
N GLY A 24 18.15 1.20 -2.37
CA GLY A 24 19.53 0.85 -2.03
C GLY A 24 19.89 1.13 -0.56
N ILE A 25 18.91 1.05 0.34
CA ILE A 25 19.06 1.34 1.77
C ILE A 25 19.34 0.04 2.52
N GLN A 26 20.29 0.05 3.44
CA GLN A 26 20.54 -1.05 4.37
C GLN A 26 20.20 -0.62 5.80
N PRO A 27 19.03 -1.02 6.32
CA PRO A 27 18.63 -0.69 7.68
C PRO A 27 19.35 -1.56 8.71
N ASP A 28 19.46 -1.04 9.94
CA ASP A 28 19.91 -1.82 11.10
C ASP A 28 18.82 -2.74 11.64
N VAL A 29 17.56 -2.29 11.55
CA VAL A 29 16.36 -3.03 11.94
C VAL A 29 15.27 -2.83 10.89
N THR A 30 14.57 -3.91 10.52
CA THR A 30 13.40 -3.88 9.65
C THR A 30 12.19 -4.42 10.39
N THR A 31 11.07 -3.70 10.42
CA THR A 31 9.80 -4.21 10.95
C THR A 31 8.92 -4.72 9.83
N VAL A 32 8.29 -5.88 10.02
CA VAL A 32 7.43 -6.52 9.02
C VAL A 32 6.15 -7.05 9.65
N ALA A 33 5.06 -7.02 8.89
CA ALA A 33 3.77 -7.62 9.25
C ALA A 33 2.91 -7.80 7.97
N LYS A 34 1.60 -7.73 8.07
CA LYS A 34 0.62 -7.73 6.98
C LYS A 34 0.90 -8.78 5.90
N ALA A 35 1.60 -8.41 4.83
CA ALA A 35 1.84 -9.27 3.68
C ALA A 35 2.69 -10.51 4.00
N ILE A 36 3.38 -10.57 5.13
CA ILE A 36 4.11 -11.78 5.56
C ILE A 36 3.19 -13.01 5.64
N THR A 37 1.92 -12.81 6.00
CA THR A 37 0.88 -13.85 6.03
C THR A 37 -0.30 -13.52 5.12
N SER A 38 -0.27 -12.42 4.36
CA SER A 38 -1.40 -11.89 3.58
C SER A 38 -2.71 -11.75 4.39
N GLY A 39 -2.59 -11.52 5.70
CA GLY A 39 -3.73 -11.33 6.61
C GLY A 39 -4.43 -12.61 7.06
N TYR A 40 -3.99 -13.78 6.63
CA TYR A 40 -4.61 -15.05 7.04
C TYR A 40 -4.41 -15.36 8.51
N LEU A 41 -3.24 -15.07 9.06
CA LEU A 41 -2.93 -15.26 10.49
C LEU A 41 -2.10 -14.08 11.02
N PRO A 42 -2.21 -13.76 12.31
CA PRO A 42 -1.44 -12.67 12.91
C PRO A 42 0.03 -13.07 13.01
N LEU A 43 0.89 -12.29 12.38
CA LEU A 43 2.34 -12.40 12.50
C LEU A 43 2.97 -11.02 12.23
N GLY A 44 3.95 -10.68 13.03
CA GLY A 44 4.84 -9.55 12.81
C GLY A 44 6.24 -9.89 13.34
N ALA A 45 7.24 -9.21 12.84
CA ALA A 45 8.61 -9.40 13.28
C ALA A 45 9.40 -8.08 13.23
N ALA A 46 10.42 -7.99 14.09
CA ALA A 46 11.52 -7.06 13.97
C ALA A 46 12.78 -7.86 13.62
N ILE A 47 13.33 -7.58 12.45
CA ILE A 47 14.51 -8.26 11.91
C ILE A 47 15.70 -7.33 12.10
N ALA A 48 16.64 -7.72 12.95
CA ALA A 48 17.81 -6.92 13.26
C ALA A 48 19.08 -7.49 12.58
N THR A 49 20.01 -6.61 12.27
CA THR A 49 21.35 -7.04 11.83
C THR A 49 22.06 -7.80 12.95
N LYS A 50 23.03 -8.66 12.56
CA LYS A 50 23.87 -9.38 13.52
C LYS A 50 24.53 -8.42 14.52
N LYS A 51 24.99 -7.25 14.09
CA LYS A 51 25.58 -6.22 14.94
C LYS A 51 24.66 -5.82 16.11
N ILE A 52 23.37 -5.66 15.84
CA ILE A 52 22.39 -5.34 16.88
C ILE A 52 22.12 -6.58 17.75
N ALA A 53 21.90 -7.73 17.15
CA ALA A 53 21.61 -8.97 17.88
C ALA A 53 22.75 -9.34 18.85
N ASP A 54 24.01 -9.19 18.45
CA ASP A 54 25.16 -9.50 19.28
C ASP A 54 25.26 -8.64 20.55
N THR A 55 24.64 -7.46 20.59
CA THR A 55 24.61 -6.61 21.81
C THR A 55 23.83 -7.23 22.95
N PHE A 56 22.93 -8.18 22.64
CA PHE A 56 22.09 -8.89 23.63
C PHE A 56 22.69 -10.23 24.09
N ILE A 57 23.88 -10.58 23.59
CA ILE A 57 24.62 -11.77 23.98
C ILE A 57 25.57 -11.42 25.14
N GLY A 58 25.49 -12.16 26.25
CA GLY A 58 26.34 -11.96 27.41
C GLY A 58 25.65 -12.33 28.73
N ASP A 59 25.88 -11.52 29.74
CA ASP A 59 25.25 -11.71 31.05
C ASP A 59 23.83 -11.13 31.11
N ASP A 60 23.17 -11.26 32.25
CA ASP A 60 21.79 -10.85 32.47
C ASP A 60 21.54 -9.33 32.21
N SER A 61 22.61 -8.50 32.27
CA SER A 61 22.47 -7.06 32.00
C SER A 61 22.27 -6.76 30.52
N ARG A 62 22.64 -7.68 29.64
CA ARG A 62 22.50 -7.58 28.18
C ARG A 62 21.30 -8.32 27.64
N THR A 63 20.64 -9.16 28.44
CA THR A 63 19.52 -9.96 27.98
C THR A 63 18.36 -9.10 27.53
N PHE A 64 17.87 -9.34 26.32
CA PHE A 64 16.66 -8.72 25.79
C PHE A 64 15.43 -9.32 26.47
N LYS A 65 14.98 -8.68 27.55
CA LYS A 65 13.87 -9.16 28.39
C LYS A 65 12.51 -8.76 27.79
N HIS A 66 12.21 -9.28 26.62
CA HIS A 66 10.92 -9.09 25.96
C HIS A 66 10.28 -10.44 25.64
N LEU A 67 9.08 -10.64 26.17
CA LEU A 67 8.31 -11.86 25.99
C LEU A 67 6.94 -11.51 25.42
N ILE A 68 6.58 -12.18 24.32
CA ILE A 68 5.26 -12.14 23.73
C ILE A 68 4.67 -13.56 23.82
N THR A 69 3.49 -13.72 24.44
CA THR A 69 2.86 -15.03 24.66
C THR A 69 2.72 -15.83 23.35
N PHE A 70 2.34 -15.17 22.27
CA PHE A 70 2.20 -15.80 20.94
C PHE A 70 3.41 -15.56 20.03
N GLY A 71 4.56 -15.13 20.56
CA GLY A 71 5.79 -14.98 19.79
C GLY A 71 6.23 -16.33 19.20
N GLY A 72 6.52 -16.34 17.90
CA GLY A 72 6.91 -17.57 17.19
C GLY A 72 5.81 -18.62 17.08
N HIS A 73 4.53 -18.22 17.08
CA HIS A 73 3.40 -19.14 16.99
C HIS A 73 3.54 -20.07 15.77
N PRO A 74 3.59 -21.42 15.96
CA PRO A 74 3.98 -22.34 14.89
C PRO A 74 3.01 -22.32 13.69
N VAL A 75 1.71 -22.20 13.93
CA VAL A 75 0.71 -22.16 12.85
C VAL A 75 0.85 -20.87 12.03
N SER A 76 1.04 -19.71 12.68
CA SER A 76 1.28 -18.45 11.97
C SER A 76 2.58 -18.48 11.17
N SER A 77 3.64 -19.08 11.71
CA SER A 77 4.91 -19.25 11.02
C SER A 77 4.80 -20.19 9.81
N ALA A 78 4.06 -21.30 9.94
CA ALA A 78 3.80 -22.21 8.83
C ALA A 78 2.98 -21.53 7.71
N ALA A 79 1.97 -20.74 8.08
CA ALA A 79 1.21 -19.95 7.10
C ALA A 79 2.08 -18.93 6.39
N ALA A 80 2.98 -18.24 7.11
CA ALA A 80 3.93 -17.30 6.50
C ALA A 80 4.86 -17.99 5.51
N LEU A 81 5.44 -19.13 5.86
CA LEU A 81 6.29 -19.91 4.97
C LEU A 81 5.54 -20.30 3.69
N LYS A 82 4.30 -20.79 3.83
CA LYS A 82 3.48 -21.14 2.66
C LYS A 82 3.12 -19.94 1.82
N ASN A 83 2.81 -18.81 2.44
CA ASN A 83 2.55 -17.56 1.74
C ASN A 83 3.78 -17.10 0.92
N LEU A 84 4.97 -17.11 1.50
CA LEU A 84 6.20 -16.76 0.80
C LEU A 84 6.54 -17.73 -0.35
N GLU A 85 6.20 -19.01 -0.21
CA GLU A 85 6.31 -19.99 -1.30
C GLU A 85 5.40 -19.60 -2.48
N ILE A 86 4.15 -19.20 -2.20
CA ILE A 86 3.18 -18.75 -3.20
C ILE A 86 3.69 -17.48 -3.88
N PHE A 87 4.19 -16.50 -3.13
CA PHE A 87 4.79 -15.28 -3.70
C PHE A 87 5.87 -15.58 -4.74
N LYS A 88 6.75 -16.54 -4.43
CA LYS A 88 7.81 -16.97 -5.36
C LYS A 88 7.27 -17.74 -6.55
N ARG A 89 6.36 -18.71 -6.31
CA ARG A 89 5.80 -19.57 -7.35
C ARG A 89 5.02 -18.78 -8.39
N GLU A 90 4.27 -17.76 -7.95
CA GLU A 90 3.38 -16.96 -8.78
C GLU A 90 4.02 -15.63 -9.23
N ASP A 91 5.29 -15.42 -8.92
CA ASP A 91 6.03 -14.18 -9.24
C ASP A 91 5.26 -12.91 -8.84
N LEU A 92 4.66 -12.89 -7.65
CA LEU A 92 3.82 -11.78 -7.22
C LEU A 92 4.60 -10.47 -7.04
N VAL A 93 5.88 -10.56 -6.69
CA VAL A 93 6.76 -9.39 -6.58
C VAL A 93 7.01 -8.78 -7.96
N GLY A 94 7.34 -9.61 -8.95
CA GLY A 94 7.51 -9.16 -10.34
C GLY A 94 6.21 -8.67 -10.95
N ASN A 95 5.08 -9.33 -10.64
CA ASN A 95 3.75 -8.83 -11.06
C ASN A 95 3.47 -7.45 -10.48
N SER A 96 3.80 -7.23 -9.22
CA SER A 96 3.64 -5.91 -8.58
C SER A 96 4.44 -4.81 -9.27
N ASP A 97 5.65 -5.08 -9.72
CA ASP A 97 6.47 -4.10 -10.45
C ASP A 97 5.85 -3.77 -11.82
N ARG A 98 5.51 -4.80 -12.60
CA ARG A 98 4.90 -4.64 -13.93
C ARG A 98 3.54 -3.97 -13.88
N MET A 99 2.67 -4.46 -13.02
CA MET A 99 1.31 -3.94 -12.88
C MET A 99 1.28 -2.57 -12.20
N GLY A 100 2.24 -2.29 -11.33
CA GLY A 100 2.39 -0.98 -10.70
C GLY A 100 2.76 0.11 -11.71
N THR A 101 3.64 -0.18 -12.65
CA THR A 101 3.95 0.71 -13.78
C THR A 101 2.71 0.94 -14.63
N TYR A 102 2.02 -0.13 -15.02
CA TYR A 102 0.79 -0.04 -15.82
C TYR A 102 -0.30 0.74 -15.10
N LEU A 103 -0.54 0.47 -13.81
CA LEU A 103 -1.51 1.19 -13.00
C LEU A 103 -1.21 2.70 -13.00
N TYR A 104 0.04 3.07 -12.81
CA TYR A 104 0.44 4.47 -12.77
C TYR A 104 0.17 5.17 -14.10
N GLU A 105 0.46 4.52 -15.23
CA GLU A 105 0.14 5.02 -16.57
C GLU A 105 -1.36 5.21 -16.77
N GLN A 106 -2.18 4.26 -16.33
CA GLN A 106 -3.64 4.37 -16.45
C GLN A 106 -4.20 5.49 -15.55
N LEU A 107 -3.72 5.62 -14.33
CA LEU A 107 -4.15 6.67 -13.41
C LEU A 107 -3.85 8.09 -13.93
N HIS A 108 -2.84 8.27 -14.79
CA HIS A 108 -2.54 9.58 -15.40
C HIS A 108 -3.67 10.08 -16.30
N LYS A 109 -4.52 9.21 -16.84
CA LYS A 109 -5.70 9.61 -17.61
C LYS A 109 -6.68 10.43 -16.78
N LEU A 110 -6.71 10.17 -15.46
CA LEU A 110 -7.58 10.89 -14.53
C LEU A 110 -7.21 12.39 -14.39
N TYR A 111 -6.09 12.84 -14.94
CA TYR A 111 -5.81 14.28 -15.02
C TYR A 111 -6.75 15.05 -15.96
N GLU A 112 -7.58 14.37 -16.74
CA GLU A 112 -8.68 14.99 -17.49
C GLU A 112 -9.75 15.58 -16.56
N HIS A 113 -9.88 15.04 -15.34
CA HIS A 113 -10.78 15.56 -14.31
C HIS A 113 -10.23 16.81 -13.65
N PRO A 114 -10.98 17.94 -13.61
CA PRO A 114 -10.55 19.15 -12.95
C PRO A 114 -10.27 19.00 -11.45
N SER A 115 -10.94 18.05 -10.80
CA SER A 115 -10.76 17.74 -9.38
C SER A 115 -9.48 16.98 -9.06
N VAL A 116 -8.80 16.37 -10.05
CA VAL A 116 -7.56 15.61 -9.81
C VAL A 116 -6.35 16.54 -9.78
N GLY A 117 -5.79 16.76 -8.59
CA GLY A 117 -4.63 17.60 -8.38
C GLY A 117 -3.30 16.89 -8.57
N HIS A 118 -3.21 15.64 -8.11
CA HIS A 118 -1.98 14.86 -8.22
C HIS A 118 -2.20 13.36 -8.22
N VAL A 119 -1.42 12.64 -9.04
CA VAL A 119 -1.36 11.19 -9.07
C VAL A 119 0.01 10.75 -8.58
N ARG A 120 0.03 9.93 -7.53
CA ARG A 120 1.26 9.35 -6.96
C ARG A 120 1.27 7.86 -7.19
N GLY A 121 2.44 7.31 -7.54
CA GLY A 121 2.61 5.88 -7.80
C GLY A 121 3.88 5.59 -8.59
N GLY A 122 3.85 4.53 -9.41
CA GLY A 122 4.96 4.15 -10.29
C GLY A 122 6.05 3.30 -9.61
N MET A 123 5.79 2.89 -8.37
CA MET A 123 6.66 1.96 -7.65
C MET A 123 5.80 0.85 -7.06
N GLY A 124 5.69 -0.27 -7.80
CA GLY A 124 4.81 -1.37 -7.43
C GLY A 124 3.33 -0.98 -7.35
N LEU A 125 2.55 -1.76 -6.64
CA LEU A 125 1.10 -1.64 -6.53
C LEU A 125 0.67 -0.80 -5.30
N ILE A 126 1.21 0.40 -5.20
CA ILE A 126 0.77 1.43 -4.27
C ILE A 126 0.67 2.75 -5.02
N ALA A 127 -0.51 3.35 -4.99
CA ALA A 127 -0.77 4.61 -5.66
C ALA A 127 -1.78 5.44 -4.88
N ALA A 128 -1.90 6.70 -5.24
CA ALA A 128 -2.91 7.59 -4.72
C ALA A 128 -3.32 8.63 -5.75
N VAL A 129 -4.60 8.99 -5.74
CA VAL A 129 -5.14 10.13 -6.48
C VAL A 129 -5.55 11.18 -5.46
N GLU A 130 -4.93 12.34 -5.52
CA GLU A 130 -5.21 13.48 -4.65
C GLU A 130 -6.19 14.42 -5.35
N LEU A 131 -7.30 14.71 -4.68
CA LEU A 131 -8.34 15.58 -5.19
C LEU A 131 -8.18 16.98 -4.61
N VAL A 132 -8.39 17.98 -5.45
CA VAL A 132 -8.28 19.41 -5.11
C VAL A 132 -9.47 20.19 -5.67
N SER A 133 -9.88 21.25 -4.99
CA SER A 133 -10.89 22.17 -5.49
C SER A 133 -10.31 23.15 -6.53
N ASP A 134 -9.00 23.34 -6.50
CA ASP A 134 -8.27 24.22 -7.41
C ASP A 134 -6.84 23.68 -7.60
N ARG A 135 -6.46 23.44 -8.86
CA ARG A 135 -5.15 22.89 -9.22
C ARG A 135 -3.99 23.87 -9.03
N GLU A 136 -4.22 25.15 -9.25
CA GLU A 136 -3.16 26.15 -9.20
C GLU A 136 -2.74 26.41 -7.76
N THR A 137 -3.72 26.59 -6.90
CA THR A 137 -3.51 26.85 -5.47
C THR A 137 -3.33 25.58 -4.65
N LYS A 138 -3.67 24.40 -5.19
CA LYS A 138 -3.73 23.10 -4.51
C LYS A 138 -4.69 23.11 -3.32
N ALA A 139 -5.73 23.92 -3.39
CA ALA A 139 -6.69 24.06 -2.32
C ALA A 139 -7.50 22.75 -2.15
N SER A 140 -7.65 22.31 -0.90
CA SER A 140 -8.53 21.20 -0.57
C SER A 140 -9.99 21.58 -0.77
N PHE A 141 -10.84 20.57 -0.96
CA PHE A 141 -12.28 20.81 -1.00
C PHE A 141 -12.81 21.30 0.36
N PRO A 142 -13.74 22.26 0.37
CA PRO A 142 -14.39 22.68 1.60
C PRO A 142 -15.21 21.54 2.20
N ALA A 143 -15.38 21.53 3.51
CA ALA A 143 -16.18 20.50 4.19
C ALA A 143 -17.62 20.37 3.65
N SER A 144 -18.17 21.46 3.09
CA SER A 144 -19.49 21.48 2.44
C SER A 144 -19.57 20.64 1.17
N ALA A 145 -18.45 20.40 0.48
CA ALA A 145 -18.41 19.50 -0.69
C ALA A 145 -18.72 18.04 -0.31
N ALA A 146 -18.50 17.69 0.96
CA ALA A 146 -18.84 16.38 1.55
C ALA A 146 -18.26 15.18 0.78
N LEU A 147 -17.07 15.31 0.16
CA LEU A 147 -16.43 14.23 -0.61
C LEU A 147 -16.32 12.92 0.18
N ALA A 148 -16.07 13.03 1.49
CA ALA A 148 -16.02 11.86 2.38
C ALA A 148 -17.31 11.05 2.41
N LYS A 149 -18.44 11.67 2.10
CA LYS A 149 -19.77 11.02 2.09
C LYS A 149 -20.20 10.64 0.67
N LYS A 150 -19.70 11.28 -0.37
CA LYS A 150 -20.09 11.06 -1.76
C LYS A 150 -19.23 9.99 -2.44
N LEU A 151 -17.90 10.10 -2.34
CA LEU A 151 -17.00 9.23 -3.09
C LEU A 151 -17.06 7.74 -2.71
N PRO A 152 -17.10 7.34 -1.41
CA PRO A 152 -17.19 5.92 -1.07
C PRO A 152 -18.45 5.23 -1.61
N PRO A 153 -19.67 5.78 -1.49
CA PRO A 153 -20.84 5.18 -2.11
C PRO A 153 -20.74 5.09 -3.63
N ALA A 154 -20.27 6.13 -4.31
CA ALA A 154 -20.14 6.16 -5.76
C ALA A 154 -19.22 5.05 -6.29
N LEU A 155 -18.11 4.78 -5.57
CA LEU A 155 -17.21 3.67 -5.87
C LEU A 155 -17.85 2.31 -5.55
N TYR A 156 -18.47 2.20 -4.38
CA TYR A 156 -19.06 0.94 -3.90
C TYR A 156 -20.22 0.46 -4.77
N GLU A 157 -21.09 1.35 -5.23
CA GLU A 157 -22.20 1.03 -6.15
C GLU A 157 -21.70 0.50 -7.50
N ARG A 158 -20.46 0.81 -7.85
CA ARG A 158 -19.75 0.30 -9.03
C ARG A 158 -18.82 -0.88 -8.72
N ASN A 159 -19.03 -1.57 -7.60
CA ASN A 159 -18.26 -2.74 -7.15
C ASN A 159 -16.77 -2.46 -6.89
N LEU A 160 -16.40 -1.24 -6.54
CA LEU A 160 -15.05 -0.89 -6.13
C LEU A 160 -15.02 -0.45 -4.66
N VAL A 161 -14.25 -1.17 -3.85
CA VAL A 161 -13.95 -0.79 -2.47
C VAL A 161 -12.57 -0.17 -2.42
N SER A 162 -12.49 1.10 -2.06
CA SER A 162 -11.22 1.80 -1.90
C SER A 162 -11.16 2.52 -0.55
N PHE A 163 -9.96 2.55 0.02
CA PHE A 163 -9.71 3.33 1.23
C PHE A 163 -9.52 4.79 0.85
N ARG A 164 -10.07 5.67 1.69
CA ARG A 164 -9.99 7.10 1.51
C ARG A 164 -9.60 7.80 2.81
N ALA A 165 -8.70 8.76 2.71
CA ALA A 165 -8.33 9.65 3.80
C ALA A 165 -8.36 11.10 3.30
N GLY A 166 -9.29 11.91 3.81
CA GLY A 166 -9.45 13.30 3.34
C GLY A 166 -9.85 13.36 1.85
N ASP A 167 -9.11 14.07 1.06
CA ASP A 167 -9.28 14.24 -0.39
C ASP A 167 -8.36 13.29 -1.20
N LEU A 168 -8.01 12.13 -0.62
CA LEU A 168 -7.09 11.17 -1.20
C LEU A 168 -7.80 9.83 -1.46
N ILE A 169 -7.73 9.32 -2.69
CA ILE A 169 -8.09 7.94 -3.03
C ILE A 169 -6.83 7.10 -2.94
N SER A 170 -6.75 6.23 -1.94
CA SER A 170 -5.62 5.31 -1.77
C SER A 170 -5.84 4.02 -2.55
N ILE A 171 -4.88 3.60 -3.32
CA ILE A 171 -4.95 2.45 -4.23
C ILE A 171 -3.85 1.46 -3.86
N CYS A 172 -4.25 0.32 -3.29
CA CYS A 172 -3.36 -0.76 -2.86
C CYS A 172 -3.99 -2.12 -3.21
N PRO A 173 -4.13 -2.47 -4.49
CA PRO A 173 -4.79 -3.70 -4.90
C PRO A 173 -3.98 -4.94 -4.52
N PRO A 174 -4.56 -6.15 -4.61
CA PRO A 174 -3.82 -7.41 -4.46
C PRO A 174 -2.62 -7.48 -5.41
N LEU A 175 -1.52 -8.11 -4.97
CA LEU A 175 -0.33 -8.25 -5.83
C LEU A 175 -0.55 -9.14 -7.05
N SER A 176 -1.63 -9.91 -7.05
CA SER A 176 -2.06 -10.78 -8.16
C SER A 176 -2.93 -10.07 -9.21
N ILE A 177 -3.19 -8.77 -9.06
CA ILE A 177 -4.06 -8.01 -9.96
C ILE A 177 -3.62 -8.14 -11.41
N SER A 178 -4.59 -8.27 -12.32
CA SER A 178 -4.41 -8.30 -13.77
C SER A 178 -4.58 -6.90 -14.39
N LYS A 179 -4.23 -6.77 -15.68
CA LYS A 179 -4.48 -5.55 -16.46
C LYS A 179 -5.95 -5.21 -16.54
N ASP A 180 -6.80 -6.20 -16.84
CA ASP A 180 -8.24 -5.99 -16.99
C ASP A 180 -8.88 -5.48 -15.67
N GLU A 181 -8.40 -5.98 -14.53
CA GLU A 181 -8.84 -5.49 -13.22
C GLU A 181 -8.35 -4.07 -12.92
N ILE A 182 -7.16 -3.70 -13.39
CA ILE A 182 -6.68 -2.31 -13.31
C ILE A 182 -7.52 -1.40 -14.19
N ASP A 183 -7.80 -1.79 -15.42
CA ASP A 183 -8.62 -1.02 -16.36
C ASP A 183 -10.04 -0.82 -15.80
N PHE A 184 -10.64 -1.89 -15.24
CA PHE A 184 -11.91 -1.80 -14.55
C PHE A 184 -11.85 -0.82 -13.36
N MET A 185 -10.85 -0.93 -12.51
CA MET A 185 -10.70 -0.07 -11.35
C MET A 185 -10.56 1.40 -11.75
N VAL A 186 -9.77 1.70 -12.77
CA VAL A 186 -9.56 3.08 -13.24
C VAL A 186 -10.83 3.63 -13.89
N SER A 187 -11.56 2.82 -14.69
CA SER A 187 -12.84 3.26 -15.27
C SER A 187 -13.88 3.57 -14.21
N VAL A 188 -13.95 2.79 -13.13
CA VAL A 188 -14.86 3.06 -12.02
C VAL A 188 -14.51 4.36 -11.29
N ILE A 189 -13.22 4.66 -11.12
CA ILE A 189 -12.79 5.93 -10.52
C ILE A 189 -13.15 7.11 -11.42
N ASP A 190 -12.92 6.98 -12.72
CA ASP A 190 -13.26 7.98 -13.75
C ASP A 190 -14.77 8.33 -13.73
N GLU A 191 -15.63 7.31 -13.78
CA GLU A 191 -17.08 7.49 -13.71
C GLU A 191 -17.54 8.14 -12.40
N ALA A 192 -16.98 7.71 -11.27
CA ALA A 192 -17.31 8.26 -9.96
C ALA A 192 -16.89 9.73 -9.82
N LEU A 193 -15.70 10.08 -10.37
CA LEU A 193 -15.25 11.48 -10.42
C LEU A 193 -16.16 12.33 -11.31
N THR A 194 -16.54 11.84 -12.50
CA THR A 194 -17.48 12.52 -13.39
C THR A 194 -18.79 12.87 -12.70
N GLU A 195 -19.38 11.91 -11.96
CA GLU A 195 -20.61 12.12 -11.20
C GLU A 195 -20.45 13.18 -10.10
N ILE A 196 -19.36 13.07 -9.33
CA ILE A 196 -19.08 13.98 -8.21
C ILE A 196 -18.79 15.39 -8.71
N GLU A 197 -18.04 15.54 -9.79
CA GLU A 197 -17.71 16.83 -10.39
C GLU A 197 -18.96 17.56 -10.91
N LYS A 198 -19.87 16.82 -11.53
CA LYS A 198 -21.17 17.36 -11.93
C LYS A 198 -21.98 17.84 -10.72
N ASP A 199 -22.03 17.07 -9.65
CA ASP A 199 -22.69 17.44 -8.40
C ASP A 199 -22.10 18.69 -7.73
N LEU A 200 -20.80 18.93 -7.94
CA LEU A 200 -20.07 20.06 -7.40
C LEU A 200 -20.05 21.27 -8.34
N GLY A 201 -20.58 21.13 -9.56
CA GLY A 201 -20.60 22.19 -10.57
C GLY A 201 -19.22 22.53 -11.14
N LEU A 202 -18.34 21.54 -11.22
CA LEU A 202 -16.98 21.66 -11.80
C LEU A 202 -16.94 21.38 -13.30
N THR A 203 -17.99 20.77 -13.84
CA THR A 203 -18.19 20.43 -15.26
C THR A 203 -19.58 20.83 -15.72
#